data_13cf2d8efea3cb0c432b8ee80a61e3cc
#
_entry.id   13cf2d8efea3cb0c432b8ee80a61e3cc
#
_cell.length_a   1.000
_cell.length_b   1.000
_cell.length_c   1.000
_cell.angle_alpha   90.00
_cell.angle_beta   90.00
_cell.angle_gamma   90.00
#
_symmetry.space_group_name_H-M   'P 1'
#
loop_
_entity.id
_entity.type
_entity.pdbx_description
1 polymer ?
#
loop_
_entity_poly.entity_id
_entity_poly.type
_entity_poly.pdbx_seq_one_letter_code
_entity_poly.pdbx_strand_id
1 'polypeptide(L)'
;LVFALGEGGEDEIRQCLNEDTDAALDNVRTLWKRRLNGVEIHTPDAAMDAMMNGRLLYQAFAARVLAKCGYYQCGGAVGFRDQLQDMLAVMHTELERARRHILLCASKQFVEGDVLHWWHWPSRGVRTRITDDRLFLPYVLWEYVHLTGDQSILTEQVSYLEGREIPDGVRDV
;
A
#
# COMPACT_ATOMS: atom_id res chain seq x y z
N LEU A 1 27.77 14.22 -13.95
CA LEU A 1 27.29 13.11 -14.76
C LEU A 1 25.88 12.77 -14.31
N VAL A 2 24.91 12.77 -15.21
CA VAL A 2 23.50 12.50 -14.92
C VAL A 2 23.12 11.20 -15.62
N PHE A 3 22.39 10.32 -14.89
CA PHE A 3 21.82 9.11 -15.43
C PHE A 3 20.33 9.14 -15.20
N ALA A 4 19.56 8.70 -16.19
CA ALA A 4 18.12 8.50 -16.07
C ALA A 4 17.77 7.05 -16.40
N LEU A 5 16.83 6.48 -15.65
CA LEU A 5 16.25 5.17 -15.86
C LEU A 5 14.72 5.29 -15.75
N GLY A 6 13.99 4.76 -16.72
CA GLY A 6 12.53 4.80 -16.75
C GLY A 6 11.96 3.61 -17.53
N GLU A 7 10.68 3.33 -17.34
CA GLU A 7 9.95 2.26 -18.04
C GLU A 7 9.17 2.78 -19.27
N GLY A 8 9.00 4.11 -19.39
CA GLY A 8 8.17 4.77 -20.41
C GLY A 8 8.85 5.03 -21.76
N GLY A 9 10.07 4.51 -21.96
CA GLY A 9 10.79 4.65 -23.22
C GLY A 9 11.67 5.88 -23.33
N GLU A 10 12.17 6.13 -24.56
CA GLU A 10 13.24 7.14 -24.79
C GLU A 10 12.78 8.57 -24.51
N ASP A 11 11.54 8.92 -24.78
CA ASP A 11 11.01 10.26 -24.56
C ASP A 11 10.92 10.61 -23.07
N GLU A 12 10.49 9.67 -22.25
CA GLU A 12 10.47 9.83 -20.78
C GLU A 12 11.88 10.01 -20.23
N ILE A 13 12.82 9.19 -20.70
CA ILE A 13 14.23 9.30 -20.29
C ILE A 13 14.81 10.66 -20.69
N ARG A 14 14.53 11.17 -21.90
CA ARG A 14 14.95 12.50 -22.34
C ARG A 14 14.34 13.61 -21.49
N GLN A 15 13.07 13.47 -21.12
CA GLN A 15 12.41 14.42 -20.22
C GLN A 15 13.09 14.45 -18.85
N CYS A 16 13.36 13.29 -18.25
CA CYS A 16 14.07 13.18 -16.97
C CYS A 16 15.50 13.79 -17.04
N LEU A 17 16.21 13.58 -18.14
CA LEU A 17 17.57 14.17 -18.32
C LEU A 17 17.58 15.69 -18.44
N ASN A 18 16.46 16.29 -18.87
CA ASN A 18 16.29 17.74 -19.02
C ASN A 18 15.61 18.39 -17.81
N GLU A 19 15.21 17.60 -16.79
CA GLU A 19 14.57 18.13 -15.59
C GLU A 19 15.57 18.95 -14.75
N ASP A 20 15.08 20.05 -14.18
CA ASP A 20 15.84 20.81 -13.19
C ASP A 20 16.00 19.98 -11.91
N THR A 21 17.22 19.51 -11.66
CA THR A 21 17.54 18.63 -10.55
C THR A 21 17.32 19.28 -9.19
N ASP A 22 17.50 20.59 -9.06
CA ASP A 22 17.27 21.31 -7.81
C ASP A 22 15.76 21.43 -7.53
N ALA A 23 14.97 21.75 -8.55
CA ALA A 23 13.53 21.76 -8.47
C ALA A 23 12.97 20.35 -8.17
N ALA A 24 13.48 19.30 -8.79
CA ALA A 24 13.10 17.91 -8.53
C ALA A 24 13.40 17.52 -7.08
N LEU A 25 14.58 17.89 -6.57
CA LEU A 25 14.96 17.63 -5.17
C LEU A 25 14.04 18.35 -4.19
N ASP A 26 13.70 19.60 -4.45
CA ASP A 26 12.80 20.38 -3.59
C ASP A 26 11.36 19.83 -3.62
N ASN A 27 10.91 19.33 -4.77
CA ASN A 27 9.63 18.61 -4.89
C ASN A 27 9.62 17.34 -4.03
N VAL A 28 10.68 16.55 -4.06
CA VAL A 28 10.84 15.35 -3.22
C VAL A 28 10.84 15.70 -1.74
N ARG A 29 11.60 16.73 -1.34
CA ARG A 29 11.64 17.21 0.05
C ARG A 29 10.25 17.66 0.53
N THR A 30 9.54 18.39 -0.31
CA THR A 30 8.17 18.88 -0.02
C THR A 30 7.20 17.71 0.13
N LEU A 31 7.29 16.71 -0.78
CA LEU A 31 6.49 15.50 -0.72
C LEU A 31 6.70 14.74 0.60
N TRP A 32 7.96 14.50 0.98
CA TRP A 32 8.27 13.80 2.23
C TRP A 32 7.85 14.60 3.48
N LYS A 33 8.05 15.91 3.48
CA LYS A 33 7.55 16.77 4.54
C LYS A 33 6.05 16.61 4.75
N ARG A 34 5.27 16.66 3.67
CA ARG A 34 3.81 16.47 3.73
C ARG A 34 3.43 15.09 4.28
N ARG A 35 4.11 14.04 3.81
CA ARG A 35 3.83 12.66 4.23
C ARG A 35 4.14 12.39 5.70
N LEU A 36 5.18 12.99 6.22
CA LEU A 36 5.66 12.73 7.57
C LEU A 36 5.05 13.64 8.64
N ASN A 37 4.44 14.75 8.25
CA ASN A 37 3.86 15.74 9.19
C ASN A 37 2.37 15.48 9.52
N GLY A 38 1.85 14.30 9.22
CA GLY A 38 0.43 13.99 9.48
C GLY A 38 0.08 13.78 10.95
N VAL A 39 1.07 13.37 11.75
CA VAL A 39 0.95 13.19 13.19
C VAL A 39 2.20 13.77 13.86
N GLU A 40 2.01 14.58 14.88
CA GLU A 40 3.10 15.15 15.66
C GLU A 40 2.82 14.95 17.16
N ILE A 41 3.81 14.46 17.87
CA ILE A 41 3.77 14.31 19.32
C ILE A 41 4.92 15.08 19.98
N HIS A 42 4.69 15.51 21.20
CA HIS A 42 5.71 16.10 22.05
C HIS A 42 5.69 15.41 23.41
N THR A 43 6.78 14.71 23.71
CA THR A 43 6.94 13.96 24.96
C THR A 43 8.19 14.42 25.71
N PRO A 44 8.36 14.04 26.98
CA PRO A 44 9.63 14.28 27.70
C PRO A 44 10.81 13.49 27.13
N ASP A 45 10.59 12.51 26.24
CA ASP A 45 11.61 11.67 25.62
C ASP A 45 11.85 12.09 24.17
N ALA A 46 12.96 12.76 23.92
CA ALA A 46 13.35 13.23 22.59
C ALA A 46 13.58 12.06 21.58
N ALA A 47 13.96 10.87 22.06
CA ALA A 47 14.13 9.70 21.18
C ALA A 47 12.76 9.18 20.71
N MET A 48 11.76 9.17 21.58
CA MET A 48 10.39 8.85 21.23
C MET A 48 9.82 9.85 20.22
N ASP A 49 10.01 11.15 20.43
CA ASP A 49 9.59 12.19 19.50
C ASP A 49 10.23 12.00 18.11
N ALA A 50 11.53 11.74 18.05
CA ALA A 50 12.24 11.51 16.79
C ALA A 50 11.74 10.24 16.05
N MET A 51 11.36 9.19 16.78
CA MET A 51 10.80 7.99 16.20
C MET A 51 9.37 8.21 15.67
N MET A 52 8.51 8.81 16.49
CA MET A 52 7.09 8.96 16.17
C MET A 52 6.85 10.06 15.11
N ASN A 53 7.55 11.19 15.19
CA ASN A 53 7.34 12.34 14.31
C ASN A 53 7.98 12.18 12.92
N GLY A 54 8.34 10.97 12.52
CA GLY A 54 8.85 10.78 11.17
C GLY A 54 9.43 9.40 10.90
N ARG A 55 10.30 8.90 11.76
CA ARG A 55 11.08 7.68 11.48
C ARG A 55 10.21 6.46 11.23
N LEU A 56 9.21 6.21 12.05
CA LEU A 56 8.30 5.07 11.92
C LEU A 56 7.44 5.19 10.66
N LEU A 57 6.87 6.36 10.42
CA LEU A 57 6.04 6.60 9.25
C LEU A 57 6.88 6.55 7.96
N TYR A 58 8.12 7.08 7.98
CA TYR A 58 9.06 6.94 6.87
C TYR A 58 9.33 5.47 6.52
N GLN A 59 9.56 4.62 7.51
CA GLN A 59 9.78 3.18 7.29
C GLN A 59 8.56 2.50 6.67
N ALA A 60 7.36 2.82 7.16
CA ALA A 60 6.12 2.31 6.58
C ALA A 60 5.99 2.70 5.10
N PHE A 61 6.20 3.96 4.78
CA PHE A 61 6.16 4.41 3.39
C PHE A 61 7.28 3.82 2.54
N ALA A 62 8.52 3.97 2.96
CA ALA A 62 9.69 3.61 2.14
C ALA A 62 9.77 2.10 1.90
N ALA A 63 9.64 1.29 2.94
CA ALA A 63 9.82 -0.15 2.85
C ALA A 63 8.53 -0.87 2.42
N ARG A 64 7.39 -0.54 3.03
CA ARG A 64 6.16 -1.31 2.83
C ARG A 64 5.35 -0.82 1.64
N VAL A 65 5.10 0.48 1.55
CA VAL A 65 4.20 1.04 0.54
C VAL A 65 4.90 1.24 -0.81
N LEU A 66 6.10 1.80 -0.82
CA LEU A 66 6.82 2.13 -2.06
C LEU A 66 7.69 0.97 -2.55
N ALA A 67 8.58 0.44 -1.72
CA ALA A 67 9.49 -0.62 -2.11
C ALA A 67 8.85 -2.02 -2.10
N LYS A 68 7.68 -2.18 -1.46
CA LYS A 68 6.98 -3.46 -1.33
C LYS A 68 7.91 -4.57 -0.81
N CYS A 69 8.72 -4.22 0.16
CA CYS A 69 9.65 -5.15 0.77
C CYS A 69 9.56 -5.09 2.30
N GLY A 70 9.92 -6.17 2.92
CA GLY A 70 10.09 -6.29 4.35
C GLY A 70 11.33 -7.09 4.64
N TYR A 71 11.67 -7.27 5.92
CA TYR A 71 12.88 -7.97 6.31
C TYR A 71 12.97 -9.38 5.72
N TYR A 72 11.83 -10.06 5.61
CA TYR A 72 11.74 -11.44 5.07
C TYR A 72 11.12 -11.52 3.68
N GLN A 73 10.72 -10.41 3.07
CA GLN A 73 9.99 -10.37 1.81
C GLN A 73 10.57 -9.30 0.88
N CYS A 74 11.59 -9.64 0.14
CA CYS A 74 12.23 -8.75 -0.85
C CYS A 74 11.84 -9.09 -2.29
N GLY A 75 10.90 -9.99 -2.51
CA GLY A 75 10.59 -10.55 -3.83
C GLY A 75 9.56 -9.77 -4.65
N GLY A 76 9.08 -8.63 -4.18
CA GLY A 76 8.04 -7.86 -4.88
C GLY A 76 6.63 -8.46 -4.81
N ALA A 77 6.44 -9.59 -4.15
CA ALA A 77 5.12 -10.11 -3.81
C ALA A 77 4.46 -9.24 -2.75
N VAL A 78 3.14 -9.12 -2.84
CA VAL A 78 2.33 -8.33 -1.90
C VAL A 78 1.30 -9.23 -1.24
N GLY A 79 1.26 -9.25 0.10
CA GLY A 79 0.28 -10.01 0.87
C GLY A 79 -1.04 -9.24 1.02
N PHE A 80 -2.17 -9.94 0.96
CA PHE A 80 -3.50 -9.33 1.07
C PHE A 80 -3.67 -8.60 2.41
N ARG A 81 -3.51 -9.34 3.50
CA ARG A 81 -3.61 -8.81 4.84
C ARG A 81 -2.53 -7.77 5.13
N ASP A 82 -1.28 -8.04 4.73
CA ASP A 82 -0.14 -7.17 5.02
C ASP A 82 -0.31 -5.78 4.44
N GLN A 83 -0.77 -5.67 3.18
CA GLN A 83 -1.01 -4.39 2.54
C GLN A 83 -2.14 -3.60 3.22
N LEU A 84 -3.22 -4.28 3.61
CA LEU A 84 -4.33 -3.66 4.32
C LEU A 84 -3.87 -3.14 5.69
N GLN A 85 -3.04 -3.91 6.40
CA GLN A 85 -2.43 -3.47 7.65
C GLN A 85 -1.52 -2.26 7.45
N ASP A 86 -0.72 -2.23 6.37
CA ASP A 86 0.12 -1.08 6.03
C ASP A 86 -0.73 0.20 5.81
N MET A 87 -1.94 0.06 5.27
CA MET A 87 -2.86 1.20 5.09
C MET A 87 -3.32 1.80 6.40
N LEU A 88 -3.47 1.04 7.48
CA LEU A 88 -3.76 1.59 8.81
C LEU A 88 -2.69 2.60 9.26
N ALA A 89 -1.43 2.34 8.94
CA ALA A 89 -0.33 3.23 9.29
C ALA A 89 -0.30 4.54 8.47
N VAL A 90 -0.77 4.51 7.23
CA VAL A 90 -0.62 5.65 6.30
C VAL A 90 -1.92 6.40 6.00
N MET A 91 -3.08 5.87 6.38
CA MET A 91 -4.37 6.49 6.04
C MET A 91 -4.56 7.87 6.69
N HIS A 92 -3.88 8.16 7.80
CA HIS A 92 -3.94 9.48 8.45
C HIS A 92 -3.25 10.59 7.63
N THR A 93 -2.42 10.23 6.66
CA THR A 93 -1.64 11.19 5.84
C THR A 93 -1.93 11.07 4.35
N GLU A 94 -2.36 9.91 3.86
CA GLU A 94 -2.63 9.65 2.44
C GLU A 94 -3.97 8.93 2.22
N LEU A 95 -5.06 9.61 2.53
CA LEU A 95 -6.43 9.07 2.42
C LEU A 95 -6.76 8.49 1.05
N GLU A 96 -6.42 9.21 -0.02
CA GLU A 96 -6.65 8.77 -1.40
C GLU A 96 -5.88 7.49 -1.75
N ARG A 97 -4.70 7.34 -1.20
CA ARG A 97 -3.91 6.11 -1.35
C ARG A 97 -4.58 4.95 -0.64
N ALA A 98 -5.01 5.16 0.60
CA ALA A 98 -5.71 4.14 1.38
C ALA A 98 -6.99 3.70 0.66
N ARG A 99 -7.81 4.64 0.17
CA ARG A 99 -9.02 4.34 -0.60
C ARG A 99 -8.73 3.45 -1.81
N ARG A 100 -7.80 3.87 -2.66
CA ARG A 100 -7.43 3.09 -3.85
C ARG A 100 -6.90 1.70 -3.50
N HIS A 101 -6.17 1.60 -2.40
CA HIS A 101 -5.58 0.33 -1.97
C HIS A 101 -6.61 -0.64 -1.40
N ILE A 102 -7.60 -0.15 -0.65
CA ILE A 102 -8.74 -0.93 -0.18
C ILE A 102 -9.51 -1.52 -1.38
N LEU A 103 -9.80 -0.69 -2.39
CA LEU A 103 -10.48 -1.14 -3.62
C LEU A 103 -9.62 -2.14 -4.42
N LEU A 104 -8.29 -1.94 -4.47
CA LEU A 104 -7.38 -2.91 -5.07
C LEU A 104 -7.46 -4.27 -4.36
N CYS A 105 -7.44 -4.29 -3.03
CA CYS A 105 -7.57 -5.54 -2.27
C CYS A 105 -8.96 -6.15 -2.47
N ALA A 106 -10.03 -5.35 -2.50
CA ALA A 106 -11.36 -5.83 -2.84
C ALA A 106 -11.40 -6.57 -4.18
N SER A 107 -10.65 -6.10 -5.19
CA SER A 107 -10.52 -6.76 -6.50
C SER A 107 -9.71 -8.07 -6.49
N LYS A 108 -9.15 -8.46 -5.35
CA LYS A 108 -8.38 -9.72 -5.18
C LYS A 108 -9.14 -10.79 -4.43
N GLN A 109 -10.45 -10.61 -4.29
CA GLN A 109 -11.38 -11.62 -3.76
C GLN A 109 -11.96 -12.46 -4.89
N PHE A 110 -12.28 -13.71 -4.59
CA PHE A 110 -13.02 -14.62 -5.45
C PHE A 110 -14.50 -14.62 -5.09
N VAL A 111 -15.35 -15.05 -6.03
CA VAL A 111 -16.82 -15.11 -5.83
C VAL A 111 -17.19 -15.95 -4.60
N GLU A 112 -16.41 -16.99 -4.30
CA GLU A 112 -16.60 -17.90 -3.17
C GLU A 112 -16.19 -17.29 -1.81
N GLY A 113 -15.64 -16.07 -1.81
CA GLY A 113 -15.30 -15.30 -0.62
C GLY A 113 -13.91 -15.54 -0.06
N ASP A 114 -13.09 -16.35 -0.70
CA ASP A 114 -11.66 -16.46 -0.42
C ASP A 114 -10.86 -15.42 -1.23
N VAL A 115 -9.56 -15.31 -0.98
CA VAL A 115 -8.74 -14.24 -1.51
C VAL A 115 -7.40 -14.76 -2.02
N LEU A 116 -6.70 -13.93 -2.80
CA LEU A 116 -5.27 -14.12 -3.02
C LEU A 116 -4.52 -13.75 -1.73
N HIS A 117 -3.96 -14.71 -1.03
CA HIS A 117 -3.16 -14.49 0.16
C HIS A 117 -1.95 -13.58 -0.11
N TRP A 118 -1.30 -13.82 -1.25
CA TRP A 118 -0.28 -12.94 -1.81
C TRP A 118 -0.27 -13.03 -3.33
N TRP A 119 0.22 -11.99 -3.98
CA TRP A 119 0.36 -11.99 -5.45
C TRP A 119 1.52 -11.10 -5.92
N HIS A 120 1.98 -11.41 -7.12
CA HIS A 120 2.74 -10.50 -7.97
C HIS A 120 1.79 -9.78 -8.94
N TRP A 121 2.15 -8.61 -9.36
CA TRP A 121 1.38 -7.87 -10.35
C TRP A 121 1.23 -8.67 -11.66
N PRO A 122 0.07 -8.71 -12.31
CA PRO A 122 -1.21 -8.07 -11.90
C PRO A 122 -2.02 -8.90 -10.88
N SER A 123 -1.93 -10.24 -10.89
CA SER A 123 -2.72 -11.12 -10.01
C SER A 123 -2.18 -12.56 -9.97
N ARG A 124 -0.90 -12.76 -10.23
CA ARG A 124 -0.26 -14.09 -10.15
C ARG A 124 0.11 -14.38 -8.70
N GLY A 125 -0.64 -15.22 -8.03
CA GLY A 125 -0.44 -15.49 -6.60
C GLY A 125 -1.05 -16.78 -6.14
N VAL A 126 -1.22 -16.93 -4.84
CA VAL A 126 -1.76 -18.11 -4.17
C VAL A 126 -3.12 -17.76 -3.55
N ARG A 127 -4.14 -18.51 -3.93
CA ARG A 127 -5.49 -18.44 -3.37
C ARG A 127 -5.55 -19.27 -2.10
N THR A 128 -6.08 -18.73 -0.99
CA THR A 128 -6.19 -19.42 0.28
C THR A 128 -7.52 -19.17 0.97
N ARG A 129 -7.85 -20.04 1.94
CA ARG A 129 -8.99 -19.89 2.86
C ARG A 129 -8.54 -19.38 4.25
N ILE A 130 -7.41 -18.68 4.32
CA ILE A 130 -6.90 -18.13 5.57
C ILE A 130 -7.89 -17.08 6.09
N THR A 131 -8.32 -17.24 7.34
CA THR A 131 -9.46 -16.49 7.89
C THR A 131 -9.14 -15.03 8.12
N ASP A 132 -7.94 -14.72 8.63
CA ASP A 132 -7.54 -13.33 8.91
C ASP A 132 -7.40 -12.48 7.64
N ASP A 133 -6.94 -13.06 6.52
CA ASP A 133 -6.94 -12.37 5.24
C ASP A 133 -8.30 -11.77 4.92
N ARG A 134 -9.35 -12.59 4.99
CA ARG A 134 -10.72 -12.18 4.67
C ARG A 134 -11.28 -11.14 5.65
N LEU A 135 -10.89 -11.20 6.90
CA LEU A 135 -11.38 -10.29 7.94
C LEU A 135 -10.69 -8.93 7.91
N PHE A 136 -9.48 -8.85 7.36
CA PHE A 136 -8.75 -7.57 7.31
C PHE A 136 -9.39 -6.55 6.38
N LEU A 137 -9.99 -6.97 5.26
CA LEU A 137 -10.63 -6.03 4.34
C LEU A 137 -11.80 -5.27 4.99
N PRO A 138 -12.83 -5.92 5.57
CA PRO A 138 -13.90 -5.20 6.24
C PRO A 138 -13.41 -4.41 7.46
N TYR A 139 -12.39 -4.88 8.17
CA TYR A 139 -11.80 -4.14 9.28
C TYR A 139 -11.17 -2.82 8.81
N VAL A 140 -10.29 -2.86 7.83
CA VAL A 140 -9.61 -1.65 7.32
C VAL A 140 -10.59 -0.72 6.60
N LEU A 141 -11.59 -1.27 5.92
CA LEU A 141 -12.67 -0.48 5.32
C LEU A 141 -13.49 0.26 6.40
N TRP A 142 -13.79 -0.40 7.50
CA TRP A 142 -14.47 0.22 8.64
C TRP A 142 -13.63 1.36 9.25
N GLU A 143 -12.34 1.14 9.49
CA GLU A 143 -11.42 2.18 9.98
C GLU A 143 -11.36 3.38 9.03
N TYR A 144 -11.29 3.11 7.71
CA TYR A 144 -11.27 4.16 6.70
C TYR A 144 -12.55 5.00 6.74
N VAL A 145 -13.71 4.36 6.73
CA VAL A 145 -15.00 5.07 6.77
C VAL A 145 -15.18 5.83 8.09
N HIS A 146 -14.77 5.24 9.21
CA HIS A 146 -14.83 5.89 10.52
C HIS A 146 -13.94 7.13 10.59
N LEU A 147 -12.74 7.06 10.03
CA LEU A 147 -11.79 8.17 10.02
C LEU A 147 -12.23 9.30 9.07
N THR A 148 -12.75 8.95 7.89
CA THR A 148 -12.98 9.91 6.79
C THR A 148 -14.42 10.37 6.67
N GLY A 149 -15.38 9.56 7.11
CA GLY A 149 -16.80 9.72 6.80
C GLY A 149 -17.16 9.38 5.34
N ASP A 150 -16.22 8.92 4.51
CA ASP A 150 -16.46 8.58 3.11
C ASP A 150 -17.23 7.25 2.98
N GLN A 151 -18.56 7.35 2.98
CA GLN A 151 -19.44 6.21 2.74
C GLN A 151 -19.53 5.83 1.25
N SER A 152 -19.06 6.66 0.34
CA SER A 152 -19.13 6.38 -1.11
C SER A 152 -18.35 5.15 -1.50
N ILE A 153 -17.27 4.82 -0.78
CA ILE A 153 -16.48 3.62 -0.99
C ILE A 153 -17.31 2.32 -0.85
N LEU A 154 -18.37 2.33 -0.04
CA LEU A 154 -19.25 1.17 0.18
C LEU A 154 -20.12 0.83 -1.04
N THR A 155 -20.28 1.77 -1.96
CA THR A 155 -21.09 1.61 -3.17
C THR A 155 -20.26 1.41 -4.45
N GLU A 156 -18.94 1.41 -4.32
CA GLU A 156 -18.03 1.15 -5.43
C GLU A 156 -18.20 -0.28 -5.96
N GLN A 157 -18.29 -0.37 -7.28
CA GLN A 157 -18.39 -1.66 -7.96
C GLN A 157 -17.00 -2.19 -8.27
N VAL A 158 -16.64 -3.32 -7.67
CA VAL A 158 -15.34 -3.97 -7.85
C VAL A 158 -15.57 -5.41 -8.35
N SER A 159 -14.91 -5.78 -9.44
CA SER A 159 -15.02 -7.13 -9.99
C SER A 159 -14.30 -8.13 -9.10
N TYR A 160 -14.92 -9.31 -8.93
CA TYR A 160 -14.25 -10.47 -8.36
C TYR A 160 -13.23 -11.09 -9.32
N LEU A 161 -12.28 -11.83 -8.76
CA LEU A 161 -11.44 -12.73 -9.54
C LEU A 161 -12.21 -14.01 -9.88
N GLU A 162 -11.92 -14.53 -11.06
CA GLU A 162 -12.34 -15.86 -11.47
C GLU A 162 -11.12 -16.80 -11.44
N GLY A 163 -11.31 -18.01 -10.97
CA GLY A 163 -10.21 -18.98 -10.90
C GLY A 163 -10.67 -20.33 -10.35
N ARG A 164 -9.74 -21.28 -10.36
CA ARG A 164 -10.00 -22.60 -9.83
C ARG A 164 -10.37 -22.52 -8.35
N GLU A 165 -11.46 -23.14 -7.96
CA GLU A 165 -11.84 -23.28 -6.57
C GLU A 165 -10.80 -24.13 -5.79
N ILE A 166 -10.69 -23.86 -4.50
CA ILE A 166 -9.87 -24.67 -3.61
C ILE A 166 -10.67 -25.94 -3.29
N PRO A 167 -10.15 -27.14 -3.61
CA PRO A 167 -10.85 -28.38 -3.32
C PRO A 167 -11.09 -28.57 -1.82
N ASP A 168 -12.09 -29.39 -1.46
CA ASP A 168 -12.33 -29.74 -0.08
C ASP A 168 -11.11 -30.44 0.54
N GLY A 169 -10.78 -30.06 1.77
CA GLY A 169 -9.63 -30.58 2.48
C GLY A 169 -8.27 -30.00 2.05
N VAL A 170 -8.24 -29.14 1.02
CA VAL A 170 -7.04 -28.41 0.59
C VAL A 170 -7.07 -27.01 1.16
N ARG A 171 -5.92 -26.49 1.57
CA ARG A 171 -5.78 -25.18 2.22
C ARG A 171 -5.57 -24.05 1.22
N ASP A 172 -4.85 -24.32 0.12
CA ASP A 172 -4.43 -23.34 -0.87
C ASP A 172 -4.29 -23.95 -2.29
N VAL A 173 -4.27 -23.11 -3.30
CA VAL A 173 -4.02 -23.44 -4.72
C VAL A 173 -3.30 -22.29 -5.43
#